data_596a39776eb7170ade6240779898de57
#
_entry.id   596a39776eb7170ade6240779898de57
#
_cell.length_a   1.000
_cell.length_b   1.000
_cell.length_c   1.000
_cell.angle_alpha   90.00
_cell.angle_beta   90.00
_cell.angle_gamma   90.00
#
_symmetry.space_group_name_H-M   'P 1'
#
loop_
_entity.id
_entity.type
_entity.pdbx_description
1 polymer ?
#
loop_
_entity_poly.entity_id
_entity_poly.type
_entity_poly.pdbx_seq_one_letter_code
_entity_poly.pdbx_strand_id
1 'polypeptide(L)'
;MAHFSPVDLRYGWHTHRRADQELILYGILVVGVHCVMAAPNCALWGIMTVNMRKELLQLRREKEEPGLQFLGLVCFLQYLMGRHYIVESSGASKIFKESALKCLEELGPQESKLDQCMYGAEQDQVPIRKSSKFVSDFP
;
A
#
# COMPACT_ATOMS: atom_id res chain seq x y z
N MET A 1 16.93 -1.44 -16.80
CA MET A 1 16.22 -1.66 -15.53
C MET A 1 15.39 -2.93 -15.65
N ALA A 2 15.55 -3.88 -14.76
CA ALA A 2 14.69 -5.06 -14.73
C ALA A 2 13.30 -4.66 -14.18
N HIS A 3 12.27 -4.86 -14.98
CA HIS A 3 10.89 -4.67 -14.52
C HIS A 3 10.36 -6.01 -14.05
N PHE A 4 9.91 -6.07 -12.79
CA PHE A 4 9.18 -7.21 -12.30
C PHE A 4 7.71 -7.08 -12.67
N SER A 5 7.05 -8.22 -12.95
CA SER A 5 5.60 -8.24 -13.09
C SER A 5 4.95 -7.75 -11.80
N PRO A 6 3.83 -7.00 -11.90
CA PRO A 6 3.14 -6.55 -10.71
C PRO A 6 2.74 -7.71 -9.80
N VAL A 7 2.96 -7.55 -8.48
CA VAL A 7 2.50 -8.49 -7.46
C VAL A 7 1.03 -8.19 -7.17
N ASP A 8 0.11 -8.87 -7.82
CA ASP A 8 -1.33 -8.64 -7.73
C ASP A 8 -2.08 -9.98 -7.83
N LEU A 9 -3.22 -10.07 -7.17
CA LEU A 9 -4.12 -11.22 -7.24
C LEU A 9 -4.50 -11.59 -8.68
N ARG A 10 -4.60 -10.60 -9.59
CA ARG A 10 -4.89 -10.81 -11.02
C ARG A 10 -3.83 -11.66 -11.73
N TYR A 11 -2.61 -11.66 -11.21
CA TYR A 11 -1.48 -12.43 -11.72
C TYR A 11 -1.17 -13.66 -10.88
N GLY A 12 -2.10 -14.06 -9.98
CA GLY A 12 -1.98 -15.25 -9.16
C GLY A 12 -1.19 -15.07 -7.86
N TRP A 13 -0.78 -13.85 -7.52
CA TRP A 13 -0.08 -13.55 -6.28
C TRP A 13 -1.04 -13.38 -5.11
N HIS A 14 -0.71 -13.97 -3.98
CA HIS A 14 -1.46 -13.80 -2.73
C HIS A 14 -0.51 -13.41 -1.60
N THR A 15 -0.49 -12.16 -1.23
CA THR A 15 0.40 -11.62 -0.18
C THR A 15 0.17 -12.22 1.21
N HIS A 16 -0.88 -13.02 1.40
CA HIS A 16 -1.12 -13.82 2.60
C HIS A 16 -0.51 -15.23 2.52
N ARG A 17 -0.06 -15.68 1.36
CA ARG A 17 0.60 -16.98 1.20
C ARG A 17 2.08 -16.86 1.48
N ARG A 18 2.57 -17.74 2.35
CA ARG A 18 3.99 -17.76 2.71
C ARG A 18 4.91 -17.93 1.51
N ALA A 19 4.57 -18.81 0.57
CA ALA A 19 5.38 -19.04 -0.64
C ALA A 19 5.52 -17.78 -1.49
N ASP A 20 4.44 -17.01 -1.66
CA ASP A 20 4.47 -15.75 -2.42
C ASP A 20 5.28 -14.67 -1.67
N GLN A 21 5.13 -14.61 -0.33
CA GLN A 21 5.94 -13.73 0.51
C GLN A 21 7.44 -14.04 0.41
N GLU A 22 7.81 -15.31 0.41
CA GLU A 22 9.20 -15.75 0.27
C GLU A 22 9.78 -15.34 -1.10
N LEU A 23 9.02 -15.43 -2.19
CA LEU A 23 9.43 -14.97 -3.51
C LEU A 23 9.60 -13.44 -3.57
N ILE A 24 8.69 -12.69 -2.95
CA ILE A 24 8.79 -11.23 -2.86
C ILE A 24 10.04 -10.85 -2.06
N LEU A 25 10.27 -11.49 -0.92
CA LEU A 25 11.46 -11.26 -0.10
C LEU A 25 12.75 -11.63 -0.83
N TYR A 26 12.75 -12.70 -1.62
CA TYR A 26 13.89 -13.03 -2.48
C TYR A 26 14.18 -11.89 -3.47
N GLY A 27 13.16 -11.35 -4.13
CA GLY A 27 13.30 -10.20 -5.02
C GLY A 27 13.90 -8.97 -4.32
N ILE A 28 13.49 -8.71 -3.08
CA ILE A 28 13.97 -7.58 -2.29
C ILE A 28 15.38 -7.82 -1.77
N LEU A 29 15.65 -8.96 -1.16
CA LEU A 29 16.88 -9.22 -0.44
C LEU A 29 18.03 -9.65 -1.36
N VAL A 30 17.73 -10.45 -2.38
CA VAL A 30 18.75 -11.07 -3.25
C VAL A 30 18.89 -10.34 -4.58
N VAL A 31 17.76 -10.10 -5.27
CA VAL A 31 17.81 -9.41 -6.58
C VAL A 31 18.05 -7.92 -6.42
N GLY A 32 17.60 -7.32 -5.32
CA GLY A 32 17.91 -5.95 -5.00
C GLY A 32 17.00 -4.93 -5.70
N VAL A 33 15.69 -5.11 -5.59
CA VAL A 33 14.71 -4.15 -6.11
C VAL A 33 14.95 -2.76 -5.54
N HIS A 34 15.16 -1.78 -6.40
CA HIS A 34 15.52 -0.41 -5.99
C HIS A 34 14.37 0.33 -5.32
N CYS A 35 13.15 0.16 -5.80
CA CYS A 35 11.96 0.79 -5.23
C CYS A 35 10.77 -0.18 -5.25
N VAL A 36 10.05 -0.23 -4.16
CA VAL A 36 8.77 -0.93 -4.06
C VAL A 36 7.64 0.09 -4.08
N MET A 37 6.72 -0.04 -5.03
CA MET A 37 5.49 0.74 -5.06
C MET A 37 4.32 -0.17 -4.73
N ALA A 38 3.48 0.22 -3.77
CA ALA A 38 2.35 -0.55 -3.32
C ALA A 38 1.08 0.30 -3.19
N ALA A 39 -0.06 -0.32 -3.50
CA ALA A 39 -1.39 0.28 -3.34
C ALA A 39 -2.30 -0.75 -2.64
N PRO A 40 -2.20 -0.90 -1.30
CA PRO A 40 -3.00 -1.85 -0.57
C PRO A 40 -4.49 -1.49 -0.61
N ASN A 41 -5.35 -2.50 -0.48
CA ASN A 41 -6.79 -2.27 -0.40
C ASN A 41 -7.13 -1.45 0.85
N CYS A 42 -7.44 -0.17 0.67
CA CYS A 42 -7.75 0.75 1.74
C CYS A 42 -9.25 0.89 2.04
N ALA A 43 -10.13 0.15 1.36
CA ALA A 43 -11.58 0.29 1.47
C ALA A 43 -12.10 0.12 2.90
N LEU A 44 -11.51 -0.79 3.69
CA LEU A 44 -11.90 -1.05 5.07
C LEU A 44 -11.48 0.06 6.07
N TRP A 45 -10.68 1.02 5.62
CA TRP A 45 -10.23 2.17 6.43
C TRP A 45 -10.74 3.51 5.88
N GLY A 46 -11.64 3.46 4.91
CA GLY A 46 -12.21 4.63 4.25
C GLY A 46 -13.64 4.95 4.71
N ILE A 47 -14.21 5.98 4.10
CA ILE A 47 -15.57 6.47 4.36
C ILE A 47 -16.65 5.39 4.09
N MET A 48 -16.37 4.47 3.17
CA MET A 48 -17.31 3.40 2.80
C MET A 48 -17.72 2.49 3.96
N THR A 49 -17.00 2.54 5.09
CA THR A 49 -17.25 1.69 6.26
C THR A 49 -18.18 2.32 7.30
N VAL A 50 -18.61 3.57 7.11
CA VAL A 50 -19.42 4.32 8.10
C VAL A 50 -20.71 3.58 8.46
N ASN A 51 -21.35 2.91 7.51
CA ASN A 51 -22.59 2.16 7.72
C ASN A 51 -22.36 0.67 7.99
N MET A 52 -21.12 0.21 8.12
CA MET A 52 -20.81 -1.19 8.40
C MET A 52 -20.90 -1.47 9.90
N ARG A 53 -21.50 -2.61 10.29
CA ARG A 53 -21.49 -3.04 11.69
C ARG A 53 -20.05 -3.20 12.18
N LYS A 54 -19.76 -2.72 13.39
CA LYS A 54 -18.40 -2.67 13.95
C LYS A 54 -17.73 -4.05 14.01
N GLU A 55 -18.50 -5.06 14.40
CA GLU A 55 -17.99 -6.44 14.51
C GLU A 55 -17.59 -7.00 13.15
N LEU A 56 -18.40 -6.75 12.12
CA LEU A 56 -18.12 -7.18 10.76
C LEU A 56 -16.90 -6.44 10.18
N LEU A 57 -16.80 -5.15 10.44
CA LEU A 57 -15.65 -4.35 10.02
C LEU A 57 -14.37 -4.86 10.66
N GLN A 58 -14.41 -5.11 11.97
CA GLN A 58 -13.25 -5.64 12.69
C GLN A 58 -12.81 -6.99 12.13
N LEU A 59 -13.74 -7.92 11.93
CA LEU A 59 -13.45 -9.24 11.36
C LEU A 59 -12.82 -9.15 9.96
N ARG A 60 -13.28 -8.21 9.13
CA ARG A 60 -12.72 -8.00 7.79
C ARG A 60 -11.33 -7.38 7.86
N ARG A 61 -11.10 -6.42 8.76
CA ARG A 61 -9.78 -5.82 8.98
C ARG A 61 -8.77 -6.86 9.45
N GLU A 62 -9.15 -7.74 10.39
CA GLU A 62 -8.30 -8.83 10.88
C GLU A 62 -7.85 -9.78 9.75
N LYS A 63 -8.67 -9.99 8.74
CA LYS A 63 -8.29 -10.79 7.56
C LYS A 63 -7.27 -10.11 6.66
N GLU A 64 -7.31 -8.78 6.55
CA GLU A 64 -6.37 -8.00 5.74
C GLU A 64 -5.05 -7.71 6.47
N GLU A 65 -5.08 -7.72 7.79
CA GLU A 65 -3.95 -7.32 8.65
C GLU A 65 -2.64 -8.07 8.35
N PRO A 66 -2.62 -9.41 8.13
CA PRO A 66 -1.37 -10.11 7.80
C PRO A 66 -0.70 -9.61 6.51
N GLY A 67 -1.50 -9.26 5.50
CA GLY A 67 -0.98 -8.68 4.26
C GLY A 67 -0.38 -7.29 4.46
N LEU A 68 -1.01 -6.49 5.32
CA LEU A 68 -0.50 -5.15 5.67
C LEU A 68 0.74 -5.22 6.56
N GLN A 69 0.83 -6.18 7.48
CA GLN A 69 2.03 -6.45 8.26
C GLN A 69 3.19 -6.85 7.34
N PHE A 70 2.94 -7.71 6.37
CA PHE A 70 3.94 -8.10 5.39
C PHE A 70 4.39 -6.90 4.53
N LEU A 71 3.46 -6.05 4.09
CA LEU A 71 3.81 -4.83 3.36
C LEU A 71 4.66 -3.88 4.21
N GLY A 72 4.31 -3.71 5.48
CA GLY A 72 5.12 -2.92 6.43
C GLY A 72 6.54 -3.47 6.56
N LEU A 73 6.69 -4.78 6.67
CA LEU A 73 8.01 -5.45 6.67
C LEU A 73 8.80 -5.16 5.39
N VAL A 74 8.15 -5.26 4.23
CA VAL A 74 8.78 -4.98 2.91
C VAL A 74 9.30 -3.54 2.85
N CYS A 75 8.49 -2.57 3.26
CA CYS A 75 8.90 -1.16 3.31
C CYS A 75 10.07 -0.94 4.28
N PHE A 76 10.01 -1.56 5.45
CA PHE A 76 11.07 -1.48 6.45
C PHE A 76 12.40 -2.06 5.93
N LEU A 77 12.37 -3.21 5.26
CA LEU A 77 13.56 -3.81 4.64
C LEU A 77 14.13 -2.91 3.54
N GLN A 78 13.29 -2.31 2.70
CA GLN A 78 13.75 -1.36 1.68
C GLN A 78 14.48 -0.17 2.34
N TYR A 79 13.88 0.41 3.37
CA TYR A 79 14.48 1.50 4.15
C TYR A 79 15.84 1.11 4.76
N LEU A 80 15.93 -0.03 5.45
CA LEU A 80 17.17 -0.52 6.07
C LEU A 80 18.29 -0.77 5.06
N MET A 81 17.93 -1.17 3.83
CA MET A 81 18.89 -1.44 2.76
C MET A 81 19.26 -0.19 1.95
N GLY A 82 18.85 1.00 2.38
CA GLY A 82 19.07 2.25 1.66
C GLY A 82 18.37 2.30 0.30
N ARG A 83 17.24 1.61 0.17
CA ARG A 83 16.38 1.59 -1.01
C ARG A 83 15.05 2.22 -0.69
N HIS A 84 14.16 2.32 -1.66
CA HIS A 84 12.99 3.16 -1.57
C HIS A 84 11.67 2.38 -1.54
N TYR A 85 10.68 2.99 -0.90
CA TYR A 85 9.29 2.53 -0.95
C TYR A 85 8.33 3.70 -1.19
N ILE A 86 7.21 3.40 -1.83
CA ILE A 86 6.08 4.30 -2.00
C ILE A 86 4.80 3.51 -1.74
N VAL A 87 3.97 3.96 -0.82
CA VAL A 87 2.66 3.35 -0.54
C VAL A 87 1.56 4.36 -0.84
N GLU A 88 0.68 4.01 -1.78
CA GLU A 88 -0.47 4.82 -2.18
C GLU A 88 -1.72 4.37 -1.45
N SER A 89 -2.55 5.31 -1.05
CA SER A 89 -3.88 5.07 -0.49
C SER A 89 -4.83 6.19 -0.88
N SER A 90 -6.13 5.97 -0.74
CA SER A 90 -7.11 7.05 -0.84
C SER A 90 -6.81 8.15 0.18
N GLY A 91 -6.90 9.41 -0.22
CA GLY A 91 -6.58 10.57 0.61
C GLY A 91 -7.39 10.67 1.91
N ALA A 92 -8.60 10.08 1.95
CA ALA A 92 -9.46 10.03 3.12
C ALA A 92 -9.30 8.75 3.97
N SER A 93 -8.44 7.82 3.55
CA SER A 93 -8.23 6.56 4.26
C SER A 93 -7.43 6.75 5.54
N LYS A 94 -7.82 6.01 6.57
CA LYS A 94 -7.11 5.93 7.85
C LYS A 94 -6.15 4.74 7.92
N ILE A 95 -5.87 4.07 6.80
CA ILE A 95 -5.06 2.84 6.76
C ILE A 95 -3.70 3.03 7.42
N PHE A 96 -3.04 4.16 7.22
CA PHE A 96 -1.73 4.46 7.83
C PHE A 96 -1.80 4.76 9.34
N LYS A 97 -3.00 4.94 9.92
CA LYS A 97 -3.19 5.24 11.34
C LYS A 97 -3.80 4.08 12.12
N GLU A 98 -4.66 3.30 11.46
CA GLU A 98 -5.50 2.28 12.11
C GLU A 98 -5.14 0.85 11.70
N SER A 99 -4.10 0.63 10.88
CA SER A 99 -3.63 -0.71 10.48
C SER A 99 -2.17 -0.93 10.84
N ALA A 100 -1.64 -2.11 10.52
CA ALA A 100 -0.22 -2.43 10.68
C ALA A 100 0.72 -1.44 9.95
N LEU A 101 0.25 -0.73 8.92
CA LEU A 101 1.03 0.29 8.22
C LEU A 101 1.34 1.52 9.08
N LYS A 102 0.77 1.61 10.27
CA LYS A 102 1.19 2.62 11.26
C LYS A 102 2.69 2.53 11.59
N CYS A 103 3.29 1.35 11.47
CA CYS A 103 4.74 1.18 11.67
C CYS A 103 5.60 2.06 10.76
N LEU A 104 5.08 2.48 9.60
CA LEU A 104 5.80 3.38 8.69
C LEU A 104 6.04 4.78 9.30
N GLU A 105 5.22 5.22 10.26
CA GLU A 105 5.43 6.49 10.97
C GLU A 105 6.79 6.53 11.67
N GLU A 106 7.29 5.39 12.15
CA GLU A 106 8.58 5.27 12.84
C GLU A 106 9.78 5.51 11.91
N LEU A 107 9.57 5.36 10.59
CA LEU A 107 10.60 5.59 9.59
C LEU A 107 10.75 7.06 9.18
N GLY A 108 9.94 7.97 9.74
CA GLY A 108 9.93 9.39 9.42
C GLY A 108 9.56 9.69 7.96
N PRO A 109 8.47 9.11 7.43
CA PRO A 109 8.15 9.17 6.01
C PRO A 109 7.73 10.56 5.58
N GLN A 110 7.92 10.84 4.30
CA GLN A 110 7.31 11.98 3.64
C GLN A 110 5.88 11.63 3.21
N GLU A 111 4.96 12.55 3.45
CA GLU A 111 3.57 12.41 3.01
C GLU A 111 3.26 13.46 1.93
N SER A 112 2.69 13.02 0.83
CA SER A 112 2.14 13.90 -0.19
C SER A 112 0.70 13.53 -0.54
N LYS A 113 -0.08 14.53 -0.89
CA LYS A 113 -1.46 14.36 -1.37
C LYS A 113 -1.62 15.01 -2.73
N LEU A 114 -2.33 14.34 -3.61
CA LEU A 114 -2.68 14.87 -4.91
C LEU A 114 -4.11 14.49 -5.31
N ASP A 115 -4.73 15.34 -6.09
CA ASP A 115 -5.99 15.03 -6.75
C ASP A 115 -5.70 14.53 -8.17
N GLN A 116 -6.12 13.33 -8.51
CA GLN A 116 -5.78 12.68 -9.78
C GLN A 116 -6.29 13.45 -11.01
N CYS A 117 -7.38 14.22 -10.88
CA CYS A 117 -7.88 15.08 -11.97
C CYS A 117 -6.86 16.15 -12.41
N MET A 118 -5.95 16.57 -11.54
CA MET A 118 -4.88 17.52 -11.91
C MET A 118 -3.84 16.89 -12.85
N TYR A 119 -3.86 15.56 -13.00
CA TYR A 119 -2.99 14.78 -13.88
C TYR A 119 -3.76 14.11 -15.03
N GLY A 120 -4.93 14.67 -15.36
CA GLY A 120 -5.73 14.24 -16.51
C GLY A 120 -6.63 13.02 -16.26
N ALA A 121 -6.86 12.64 -14.99
CA ALA A 121 -7.85 11.59 -14.71
C ALA A 121 -9.26 12.10 -14.99
N GLU A 122 -9.92 11.50 -15.97
CA GLU A 122 -11.27 11.84 -16.42
C GLU A 122 -12.10 10.60 -16.73
N GLN A 123 -13.41 10.73 -16.67
CA GLN A 123 -14.37 9.76 -17.18
C GLN A 123 -15.42 10.52 -17.98
N ASP A 124 -15.67 10.07 -19.20
CA ASP A 124 -16.62 10.72 -20.12
C ASP A 124 -16.34 12.23 -20.30
N GLN A 125 -15.06 12.59 -20.41
CA GLN A 125 -14.55 13.98 -20.52
C GLN A 125 -14.84 14.85 -19.28
N VAL A 126 -15.22 14.24 -18.15
CA VAL A 126 -15.42 14.95 -16.88
C VAL A 126 -14.25 14.62 -15.95
N PRO A 127 -13.53 15.62 -15.41
CA PRO A 127 -12.45 15.38 -14.47
C PRO A 127 -12.91 14.63 -13.22
N ILE A 128 -12.25 13.51 -12.90
CA ILE A 128 -12.55 12.72 -11.69
C ILE A 128 -11.68 13.23 -10.56
N ARG A 129 -12.29 13.84 -9.55
CA ARG A 129 -11.59 14.19 -8.32
C ARG A 129 -11.42 12.98 -7.42
N LYS A 130 -10.32 12.27 -7.59
CA LYS A 130 -9.89 11.21 -6.68
C LYS A 130 -8.64 11.69 -5.94
N SER A 131 -8.76 11.94 -4.65
CA SER A 131 -7.62 12.28 -3.82
C SER A 131 -6.84 11.02 -3.45
N SER A 132 -5.54 11.04 -3.71
CA SER A 132 -4.60 10.00 -3.29
C SER A 132 -3.58 10.57 -2.30
N LYS A 133 -3.25 9.77 -1.30
CA LYS A 133 -2.17 10.01 -0.34
C LYS A 133 -1.04 9.05 -0.62
N PHE A 134 0.17 9.58 -0.70
CA PHE A 134 1.40 8.81 -0.84
C PHE A 134 2.22 8.95 0.44
N VAL A 135 2.78 7.84 0.88
CA VAL A 135 3.72 7.74 1.99
C VAL A 135 4.99 7.11 1.45
N SER A 136 6.12 7.78 1.56
CA SER A 136 7.40 7.35 1.00
C SER A 136 8.57 7.76 1.89
N ASP A 137 9.74 7.16 1.66
CA ASP A 137 11.02 7.58 2.23
C ASP A 137 11.77 8.59 1.32
N PHE A 138 11.20 8.95 0.19
CA PHE A 138 11.75 10.01 -0.67
C PHE A 138 11.56 11.39 -0.02
N PRO A 139 12.56 12.27 -0.12
CA PRO A 139 12.43 13.65 0.28
C PRO A 139 11.47 14.44 -0.62
#